data_ae45fde92fd4704d1133f694687519cf
#
_entry.id   ae45fde92fd4704d1133f694687519cf
#
_cell.length_a   1.000
_cell.length_b   1.000
_cell.length_c   1.000
_cell.angle_alpha   90.00
_cell.angle_beta   90.00
_cell.angle_gamma   90.00
#
_symmetry.space_group_name_H-M   'P 1'
#
loop_
_entity.id
_entity.type
_entity.pdbx_description
1 polymer ?
#
loop_
_entity_poly.entity_id
_entity_poly.type
_entity_poly.pdbx_seq_one_letter_code
_entity_poly.pdbx_strand_id
1 'polypeptide(L)'
;SFDFKPGTLYYFGADSALTARAAFKATDADASVKATLNGKAIDATGADVKLARGRNVIEATVTATDGITANTYRFVIDRIGGVDTGLAALSVGGNAISVEHGRLQYTASTMRSKTQVVASSFDPTATLQLMRVNGSKRVPVGDAQQGSLTRDVTVYQGDNTFELDVTSGGSTVSYKVAVTGTDSVYASDLAWESATSGDPNTNPVRKDKSCGNNTITLWDGEKEQTFDKGIGTHAASRIVYDVSDLGAIRFEAYVGVDRELTGVDRDHANVDFQVMIDGEVVFEKTAMQHDTPMAKVSVDIPEGAKTITLAVGAGSETWGDHADWADARFVGVEMPEAPQVTGLAVTGEGVKDGKLDMTVGQSVGLGVTVTPEDAVDQSVTWTVAGDAVSVGEDGTVKALKAGTATVTVA
;
A
#
# COMPACT_ATOMS: atom_id res chain seq x y z
N SER A 1 28.42 13.09 -11.04
CA SER A 1 29.23 11.93 -10.60
C SER A 1 28.84 11.55 -9.19
N PHE A 2 28.88 10.26 -8.88
CA PHE A 2 28.67 9.75 -7.52
C PHE A 2 30.01 9.74 -6.77
N ASP A 3 29.98 10.15 -5.50
CA ASP A 3 31.12 9.99 -4.60
C ASP A 3 31.12 8.56 -4.08
N PHE A 4 31.96 7.71 -4.68
CA PHE A 4 32.01 6.29 -4.38
C PHE A 4 32.63 6.05 -3.00
N LYS A 5 31.93 5.30 -2.15
CA LYS A 5 32.38 4.89 -0.80
C LYS A 5 32.42 3.36 -0.71
N PRO A 6 33.55 2.76 -0.33
CA PRO A 6 33.61 1.32 -0.10
C PRO A 6 32.56 0.89 0.93
N GLY A 7 31.84 -0.20 0.63
CA GLY A 7 30.76 -0.73 1.48
C GLY A 7 29.38 -0.13 1.25
N THR A 8 29.26 0.97 0.50
CA THR A 8 27.96 1.51 0.09
C THR A 8 27.53 0.85 -1.21
N LEU A 9 26.41 0.12 -1.18
CA LEU A 9 25.89 -0.59 -2.35
C LEU A 9 24.82 0.17 -3.13
N TYR A 10 24.26 1.25 -2.55
CA TYR A 10 23.20 2.05 -3.14
C TYR A 10 23.57 3.51 -3.25
N TYR A 11 23.38 4.09 -4.44
CA TYR A 11 23.64 5.48 -4.74
C TYR A 11 22.44 6.10 -5.42
N PHE A 12 22.09 7.33 -5.02
CA PHE A 12 20.97 8.08 -5.58
C PHE A 12 21.44 9.43 -6.09
N GLY A 13 20.95 9.85 -7.24
CA GLY A 13 21.20 11.15 -7.81
C GLY A 13 20.09 11.55 -8.78
N ALA A 14 19.95 12.86 -8.97
CA ALA A 14 19.07 13.44 -9.97
C ALA A 14 19.90 14.31 -10.93
N ASP A 15 19.63 14.23 -12.21
CA ASP A 15 20.35 14.98 -13.25
C ASP A 15 19.44 15.23 -14.46
N SER A 16 19.66 16.34 -15.16
CA SER A 16 18.99 16.65 -16.43
C SER A 16 19.75 16.15 -17.67
N ALA A 17 20.93 15.55 -17.47
CA ALA A 17 21.77 15.03 -18.55
C ALA A 17 21.08 13.92 -19.36
N LEU A 18 21.31 13.92 -20.67
CA LEU A 18 20.77 12.90 -21.59
C LEU A 18 21.53 11.58 -21.51
N THR A 19 22.76 11.63 -21.02
CA THR A 19 23.69 10.48 -20.95
C THR A 19 24.38 10.46 -19.60
N ALA A 20 24.78 9.27 -19.17
CA ALA A 20 25.68 9.04 -18.05
C ALA A 20 26.87 8.23 -18.53
N ARG A 21 28.06 8.53 -17.97
CA ARG A 21 29.25 7.72 -18.26
C ARG A 21 29.33 6.56 -17.27
N ALA A 22 29.20 5.34 -17.78
CA ALA A 22 29.28 4.09 -17.00
C ALA A 22 30.73 3.57 -17.01
N ALA A 23 31.52 3.94 -16.01
CA ALA A 23 32.91 3.50 -15.86
C ALA A 23 33.09 2.87 -14.47
N PHE A 24 33.31 1.56 -14.44
CA PHE A 24 33.50 0.80 -13.21
C PHE A 24 34.83 0.07 -13.27
N LYS A 25 35.60 0.19 -12.20
CA LYS A 25 36.89 -0.49 -12.07
C LYS A 25 36.92 -1.23 -10.73
N ALA A 26 37.11 -2.52 -10.76
CA ALA A 26 37.34 -3.31 -9.57
C ALA A 26 38.71 -2.95 -8.95
N THR A 27 38.84 -3.04 -7.64
CA THR A 27 40.10 -2.85 -6.93
C THR A 27 41.07 -3.99 -7.22
N ASP A 28 40.55 -5.22 -7.31
CA ASP A 28 41.28 -6.38 -7.78
C ASP A 28 41.26 -6.41 -9.32
N ALA A 29 42.43 -6.44 -9.93
CA ALA A 29 42.56 -6.42 -11.40
C ALA A 29 42.05 -7.71 -12.07
N ASP A 30 42.00 -8.80 -11.34
CA ASP A 30 41.56 -10.12 -11.84
C ASP A 30 40.05 -10.35 -11.62
N ALA A 31 39.36 -9.44 -10.89
CA ALA A 31 37.92 -9.48 -10.73
C ALA A 31 37.17 -9.03 -12.00
N SER A 32 36.05 -9.68 -12.31
CA SER A 32 35.22 -9.28 -13.44
C SER A 32 34.14 -8.27 -13.05
N VAL A 33 33.83 -7.33 -13.95
CA VAL A 33 32.75 -6.36 -13.77
C VAL A 33 31.74 -6.50 -14.91
N LYS A 34 30.47 -6.65 -14.56
CA LYS A 34 29.34 -6.61 -15.50
C LYS A 34 28.39 -5.50 -15.08
N ALA A 35 27.87 -4.75 -16.06
CA ALA A 35 26.92 -3.69 -15.76
C ALA A 35 25.66 -3.79 -16.63
N THR A 36 24.56 -3.32 -16.09
CA THR A 36 23.29 -3.17 -16.81
C THR A 36 22.72 -1.77 -16.60
N LEU A 37 21.96 -1.28 -17.58
CA LEU A 37 21.10 -0.10 -17.46
C LEU A 37 19.65 -0.56 -17.67
N ASN A 38 18.80 -0.37 -16.67
CA ASN A 38 17.40 -0.79 -16.68
C ASN A 38 17.25 -2.28 -17.11
N GLY A 39 18.12 -3.14 -16.57
CA GLY A 39 18.17 -4.58 -16.87
C GLY A 39 18.83 -4.98 -18.21
N LYS A 40 19.23 -4.02 -19.06
CA LYS A 40 19.94 -4.31 -20.31
C LYS A 40 21.45 -4.17 -20.15
N ALA A 41 22.22 -5.15 -20.62
CA ALA A 41 23.67 -5.11 -20.52
C ALA A 41 24.27 -3.87 -21.20
N ILE A 42 25.25 -3.25 -20.53
CA ILE A 42 26.02 -2.11 -21.03
C ILE A 42 27.51 -2.37 -20.88
N ASP A 43 28.31 -1.61 -21.62
CA ASP A 43 29.75 -1.61 -21.44
C ASP A 43 30.11 -0.90 -20.12
N ALA A 44 30.79 -1.64 -19.23
CA ALA A 44 31.21 -1.18 -17.91
C ALA A 44 32.53 -0.37 -17.91
N THR A 45 33.24 -0.28 -19.06
CA THR A 45 34.60 0.26 -19.14
C THR A 45 34.69 1.75 -19.39
N GLY A 46 33.56 2.45 -19.52
CA GLY A 46 33.51 3.90 -19.70
C GLY A 46 32.71 4.36 -20.90
N ALA A 47 31.71 3.59 -21.31
CA ALA A 47 30.77 4.00 -22.34
C ALA A 47 29.80 5.06 -21.82
N ASP A 48 29.40 5.97 -22.72
CA ASP A 48 28.29 6.87 -22.48
C ASP A 48 26.97 6.13 -22.76
N VAL A 49 26.15 6.00 -21.72
CA VAL A 49 24.85 5.33 -21.81
C VAL A 49 23.73 6.37 -21.82
N LYS A 50 22.75 6.19 -22.71
CA LYS A 50 21.60 7.09 -22.83
C LYS A 50 20.61 6.84 -21.71
N LEU A 51 20.34 7.86 -20.91
CA LEU A 51 19.34 7.82 -19.86
C LEU A 51 17.94 7.99 -20.43
N ALA A 52 17.05 7.09 -20.08
CA ALA A 52 15.62 7.29 -20.28
C ALA A 52 15.10 8.44 -19.42
N ARG A 53 13.95 9.00 -19.72
CA ARG A 53 13.29 9.97 -18.85
C ARG A 53 12.85 9.25 -17.57
N GLY A 54 12.87 9.97 -16.44
CA GLY A 54 12.55 9.43 -15.13
C GLY A 54 13.66 8.56 -14.56
N ARG A 55 13.29 7.54 -13.81
CA ARG A 55 14.25 6.69 -13.09
C ARG A 55 15.04 5.78 -14.01
N ASN A 56 16.35 5.84 -13.87
CA ASN A 56 17.30 4.92 -14.50
C ASN A 56 18.05 4.18 -13.40
N VAL A 57 18.24 2.89 -13.58
CA VAL A 57 18.99 2.06 -12.65
C VAL A 57 20.17 1.45 -13.38
N ILE A 58 21.38 1.83 -12.95
CA ILE A 58 22.60 1.14 -13.38
C ILE A 58 23.00 0.19 -12.27
N GLU A 59 23.14 -1.08 -12.59
CA GLU A 59 23.64 -2.10 -11.69
C GLU A 59 25.01 -2.56 -12.16
N ALA A 60 26.02 -2.50 -11.29
CA ALA A 60 27.36 -3.00 -11.55
C ALA A 60 27.68 -4.15 -10.60
N THR A 61 27.81 -5.35 -11.13
CA THR A 61 28.17 -6.54 -10.36
C THR A 61 29.65 -6.82 -10.53
N VAL A 62 30.38 -6.78 -9.44
CA VAL A 62 31.80 -7.13 -9.35
C VAL A 62 31.90 -8.54 -8.80
N THR A 63 32.46 -9.47 -9.57
CA THR A 63 32.68 -10.87 -9.18
C THR A 63 34.15 -11.11 -8.97
N ALA A 64 34.50 -11.65 -7.80
CA ALA A 64 35.89 -12.00 -7.47
C ALA A 64 36.42 -13.15 -8.36
N THR A 65 37.72 -13.40 -8.26
CA THR A 65 38.43 -14.43 -9.03
C THR A 65 37.96 -15.86 -8.75
N ASP A 66 37.31 -16.08 -7.61
CA ASP A 66 36.67 -17.37 -7.25
C ASP A 66 35.42 -17.67 -8.11
N GLY A 67 34.92 -16.70 -8.86
CA GLY A 67 33.75 -16.82 -9.70
C GLY A 67 32.41 -16.92 -8.94
N ILE A 68 32.44 -16.84 -7.60
CA ILE A 68 31.28 -17.07 -6.69
C ILE A 68 30.99 -15.83 -5.87
N THR A 69 32.02 -15.24 -5.25
CA THR A 69 31.83 -14.05 -4.41
C THR A 69 31.55 -12.83 -5.27
N ALA A 70 30.41 -12.19 -5.10
CA ALA A 70 30.01 -11.02 -5.88
C ALA A 70 29.30 -9.96 -5.05
N ASN A 71 29.55 -8.69 -5.39
CA ASN A 71 28.84 -7.55 -4.88
C ASN A 71 28.17 -6.79 -6.03
N THR A 72 26.92 -6.39 -5.84
CA THR A 72 26.19 -5.57 -6.81
C THR A 72 25.98 -4.17 -6.25
N TYR A 73 26.51 -3.18 -6.98
CA TYR A 73 26.34 -1.76 -6.71
C TYR A 73 25.22 -1.21 -7.56
N ARG A 74 24.31 -0.47 -6.96
CA ARG A 74 23.12 0.06 -7.62
C ARG A 74 23.16 1.59 -7.62
N PHE A 75 23.14 2.18 -8.81
CA PHE A 75 23.13 3.62 -9.03
C PHE A 75 21.77 4.00 -9.62
N VAL A 76 20.98 4.71 -8.85
CA VAL A 76 19.69 5.25 -9.27
C VAL A 76 19.89 6.68 -9.73
N ILE A 77 19.58 6.97 -10.99
CA ILE A 77 19.69 8.29 -11.59
C ILE A 77 18.30 8.70 -12.06
N ASP A 78 17.71 9.64 -11.33
CA ASP A 78 16.44 10.24 -11.73
C ASP A 78 16.74 11.38 -12.72
N ARG A 79 16.49 11.14 -14.04
CA ARG A 79 16.64 12.15 -15.06
C ARG A 79 15.46 13.09 -15.00
N ILE A 80 15.70 14.29 -14.43
CA ILE A 80 14.73 15.37 -14.23
C ILE A 80 14.80 16.38 -15.38
N GLY A 81 13.65 17.03 -15.65
CA GLY A 81 13.54 18.08 -16.68
C GLY A 81 13.14 17.59 -18.06
N GLY A 82 12.55 18.48 -18.84
CA GLY A 82 11.89 18.17 -20.12
C GLY A 82 10.47 17.63 -19.91
N VAL A 83 9.78 17.32 -21.01
CA VAL A 83 8.41 16.77 -20.98
C VAL A 83 8.45 15.36 -20.41
N ASP A 84 8.00 15.18 -19.17
CA ASP A 84 7.95 13.87 -18.48
C ASP A 84 6.65 13.73 -17.70
N THR A 85 5.88 12.70 -18.01
CA THR A 85 4.67 12.33 -17.26
C THR A 85 4.95 11.30 -16.16
N GLY A 86 6.22 10.98 -15.88
CA GLY A 86 6.63 10.01 -14.88
C GLY A 86 6.37 10.50 -13.45
N LEU A 87 5.89 9.60 -12.63
CA LEU A 87 5.68 9.81 -11.21
C LEU A 87 6.99 9.56 -10.45
N ALA A 88 7.44 10.56 -9.68
CA ALA A 88 8.68 10.49 -8.91
C ALA A 88 8.46 9.97 -7.48
N ALA A 89 7.34 10.38 -6.85
CA ALA A 89 6.96 9.92 -5.52
C ALA A 89 5.45 9.83 -5.38
N LEU A 90 4.99 8.93 -4.53
CA LEU A 90 3.61 8.74 -4.15
C LEU A 90 3.54 8.32 -2.69
N SER A 91 2.63 8.90 -1.91
CA SER A 91 2.27 8.42 -0.58
C SER A 91 0.78 8.57 -0.30
N VAL A 92 0.27 7.73 0.57
CA VAL A 92 -1.11 7.79 1.09
C VAL A 92 -1.04 7.70 2.60
N GLY A 93 -1.61 8.70 3.29
CA GLY A 93 -1.66 8.75 4.75
C GLY A 93 -0.28 8.78 5.41
N GLY A 94 0.72 9.42 4.79
CA GLY A 94 2.10 9.44 5.28
C GLY A 94 2.94 8.25 4.80
N ASN A 95 2.32 7.12 4.43
CA ASN A 95 3.03 5.92 4.01
C ASN A 95 3.51 6.04 2.56
N ALA A 96 4.83 6.02 2.36
CA ALA A 96 5.44 6.07 1.04
C ALA A 96 5.19 4.78 0.25
N ILE A 97 4.81 4.94 -1.02
CA ILE A 97 4.60 3.84 -1.96
C ILE A 97 5.79 3.80 -2.92
N SER A 98 6.39 2.62 -3.09
CA SER A 98 7.50 2.44 -4.03
C SER A 98 7.02 2.67 -5.47
N VAL A 99 7.51 3.75 -6.08
CA VAL A 99 7.21 4.09 -7.47
C VAL A 99 8.20 3.39 -8.39
N GLU A 100 7.68 2.65 -9.37
CA GLU A 100 8.47 1.90 -10.33
C GLU A 100 8.23 2.43 -11.75
N HIS A 101 9.29 2.44 -12.58
CA HIS A 101 9.18 2.89 -13.96
C HIS A 101 8.21 2.01 -14.77
N GLY A 102 7.24 2.64 -15.43
CA GLY A 102 6.24 1.96 -16.24
C GLY A 102 5.09 1.31 -15.49
N ARG A 103 5.11 1.34 -14.16
CA ARG A 103 4.00 0.88 -13.34
C ARG A 103 2.92 1.96 -13.26
N LEU A 104 1.69 1.61 -13.61
CA LEU A 104 0.54 2.53 -13.65
C LEU A 104 -0.51 2.25 -12.57
N GLN A 105 -0.30 1.23 -11.74
CA GLN A 105 -1.25 0.84 -10.70
C GLN A 105 -0.54 0.67 -9.37
N TYR A 106 -1.06 1.32 -8.34
CA TYR A 106 -0.56 1.31 -6.98
C TYR A 106 -1.68 0.99 -6.01
N THR A 107 -1.33 0.37 -4.89
CA THR A 107 -2.26 0.02 -3.83
C THR A 107 -1.78 0.59 -2.51
N ALA A 108 -2.70 0.97 -1.65
CA ALA A 108 -2.47 1.38 -0.27
C ALA A 108 -3.62 0.91 0.61
N SER A 109 -3.42 0.92 1.91
CA SER A 109 -4.48 0.75 2.91
C SER A 109 -4.36 1.84 3.97
N THR A 110 -5.48 2.19 4.59
CA THR A 110 -5.49 3.17 5.68
C THR A 110 -6.64 2.88 6.65
N MET A 111 -6.40 3.15 7.93
CA MET A 111 -7.43 3.16 8.98
C MET A 111 -7.97 4.57 9.25
N ARG A 112 -7.60 5.56 8.43
CA ARG A 112 -8.06 6.94 8.56
C ARG A 112 -9.07 7.27 7.46
N SER A 113 -10.31 7.60 7.83
CA SER A 113 -11.35 8.03 6.88
C SER A 113 -11.02 9.36 6.21
N LYS A 114 -10.21 10.20 6.86
CA LYS A 114 -9.62 11.41 6.26
C LYS A 114 -8.12 11.24 6.21
N THR A 115 -7.58 11.27 5.01
CA THR A 115 -6.17 11.03 4.77
C THR A 115 -5.67 11.91 3.62
N GLN A 116 -4.37 11.86 3.35
CA GLN A 116 -3.76 12.63 2.27
C GLN A 116 -3.19 11.73 1.20
N VAL A 117 -3.38 12.12 -0.06
CA VAL A 117 -2.60 11.63 -1.19
C VAL A 117 -1.57 12.70 -1.53
N VAL A 118 -0.30 12.32 -1.47
CA VAL A 118 0.82 13.19 -1.85
C VAL A 118 1.57 12.55 -3.00
N ALA A 119 1.84 13.34 -4.04
CA ALA A 119 2.54 12.86 -5.23
C ALA A 119 3.47 13.94 -5.79
N SER A 120 4.52 13.52 -6.48
CA SER A 120 5.38 14.42 -7.26
C SER A 120 5.75 13.80 -8.60
N SER A 121 5.95 14.64 -9.60
CA SER A 121 6.42 14.27 -10.93
C SER A 121 7.92 14.48 -11.08
N PHE A 122 8.58 13.72 -11.97
CA PHE A 122 9.96 14.00 -12.39
C PHE A 122 10.07 15.32 -13.16
N ASP A 123 9.01 15.75 -13.84
CA ASP A 123 8.95 17.08 -14.47
C ASP A 123 8.30 18.08 -13.50
N PRO A 124 9.07 19.04 -12.94
CA PRO A 124 8.53 20.01 -12.00
C PRO A 124 7.52 20.98 -12.66
N THR A 125 7.41 20.97 -14.00
CA THR A 125 6.43 21.78 -14.76
C THR A 125 5.20 20.98 -15.15
N ALA A 126 5.18 19.66 -14.90
CA ALA A 126 4.01 18.83 -15.13
C ALA A 126 2.84 19.26 -14.23
N THR A 127 1.64 19.15 -14.76
CA THR A 127 0.41 19.37 -13.98
C THR A 127 -0.10 18.03 -13.44
N LEU A 128 -0.34 17.97 -12.13
CA LEU A 128 -0.89 16.82 -11.45
C LEU A 128 -2.35 17.11 -11.05
N GLN A 129 -3.26 16.19 -11.38
CA GLN A 129 -4.67 16.28 -11.00
C GLN A 129 -5.10 14.93 -10.39
N LEU A 130 -5.59 14.97 -9.16
CA LEU A 130 -6.18 13.79 -8.53
C LEU A 130 -7.67 13.73 -8.90
N MET A 131 -8.13 12.56 -9.32
CA MET A 131 -9.51 12.24 -9.62
C MET A 131 -10.00 11.15 -8.67
N ARG A 132 -11.19 11.27 -8.12
CA ARG A 132 -11.91 10.13 -7.53
C ARG A 132 -12.65 9.42 -8.65
N VAL A 133 -12.58 8.08 -8.66
CA VAL A 133 -13.30 7.25 -9.62
C VAL A 133 -14.50 6.64 -8.92
N ASN A 134 -15.68 7.03 -9.32
CA ASN A 134 -16.98 6.58 -8.80
C ASN A 134 -17.71 5.79 -9.90
N GLY A 135 -17.51 4.48 -9.97
CA GLY A 135 -17.97 3.68 -11.09
C GLY A 135 -17.31 4.11 -12.40
N SER A 136 -18.09 4.56 -13.38
CA SER A 136 -17.60 5.10 -14.65
C SER A 136 -17.26 6.59 -14.60
N LYS A 137 -17.58 7.29 -13.52
CA LYS A 137 -17.42 8.74 -13.40
C LYS A 137 -16.10 9.10 -12.73
N ARG A 138 -15.38 10.06 -13.32
CA ARG A 138 -14.17 10.66 -12.74
C ARG A 138 -14.49 12.07 -12.24
N VAL A 139 -14.25 12.29 -10.94
CA VAL A 139 -14.54 13.57 -10.28
C VAL A 139 -13.24 14.17 -9.76
N PRO A 140 -12.88 15.42 -10.10
CA PRO A 140 -11.65 16.04 -9.62
C PRO A 140 -11.68 16.25 -8.10
N VAL A 141 -10.58 15.92 -7.45
CA VAL A 141 -10.36 16.19 -6.04
C VAL A 141 -9.52 17.46 -5.91
N GLY A 142 -10.24 18.58 -5.81
CA GLY A 142 -9.62 19.91 -5.80
C GLY A 142 -8.97 20.30 -7.12
N ASP A 143 -8.23 21.39 -7.14
CA ASP A 143 -7.61 21.93 -8.35
C ASP A 143 -6.30 21.20 -8.69
N ALA A 144 -5.90 21.21 -9.97
CA ALA A 144 -4.62 20.70 -10.40
C ALA A 144 -3.44 21.50 -9.80
N GLN A 145 -2.31 20.84 -9.57
CA GLN A 145 -1.08 21.46 -9.04
C GLN A 145 0.13 21.16 -9.93
N GLN A 146 1.12 22.03 -9.90
CA GLN A 146 2.31 21.90 -10.73
C GLN A 146 3.44 21.21 -9.94
N GLY A 147 4.10 20.23 -10.55
CA GLY A 147 5.29 19.54 -10.06
C GLY A 147 5.02 18.55 -8.91
N SER A 148 4.19 18.95 -7.94
CA SER A 148 3.77 18.14 -6.82
C SER A 148 2.32 18.42 -6.44
N LEU A 149 1.68 17.45 -5.78
CA LEU A 149 0.29 17.54 -5.37
C LEU A 149 0.15 17.00 -3.95
N THR A 150 -0.62 17.73 -3.13
CA THR A 150 -1.12 17.24 -1.82
C THR A 150 -2.62 17.44 -1.79
N ARG A 151 -3.38 16.36 -1.54
CA ARG A 151 -4.84 16.39 -1.46
C ARG A 151 -5.37 15.62 -0.28
N ASP A 152 -6.23 16.28 0.49
CA ASP A 152 -7.07 15.61 1.46
C ASP A 152 -8.14 14.81 0.72
N VAL A 153 -8.30 13.56 1.11
CA VAL A 153 -9.30 12.66 0.55
C VAL A 153 -10.10 12.00 1.68
N THR A 154 -11.37 11.73 1.41
CA THR A 154 -12.17 10.84 2.25
C THR A 154 -12.02 9.43 1.72
N VAL A 155 -11.71 8.48 2.61
CA VAL A 155 -11.66 7.05 2.33
C VAL A 155 -12.80 6.40 3.10
N TYR A 156 -13.55 5.57 2.42
CA TYR A 156 -14.66 4.79 2.97
C TYR A 156 -14.21 3.35 3.24
N GLN A 157 -14.98 2.62 4.02
CA GLN A 157 -14.77 1.18 4.24
C GLN A 157 -14.70 0.43 2.90
N GLY A 158 -13.72 -0.46 2.77
CA GLY A 158 -13.47 -1.21 1.53
C GLY A 158 -12.71 -0.42 0.47
N ASP A 159 -12.97 -0.70 -0.79
CA ASP A 159 -12.17 -0.21 -1.91
C ASP A 159 -12.55 1.20 -2.33
N ASN A 160 -11.54 2.07 -2.40
CA ASN A 160 -11.62 3.43 -2.94
C ASN A 160 -10.65 3.56 -4.10
N THR A 161 -11.11 4.03 -5.24
CA THR A 161 -10.26 4.21 -6.41
C THR A 161 -10.02 5.69 -6.68
N PHE A 162 -8.75 6.03 -6.84
CA PHE A 162 -8.30 7.33 -7.32
C PHE A 162 -7.48 7.14 -8.60
N GLU A 163 -7.46 8.15 -9.44
CA GLU A 163 -6.54 8.26 -10.56
C GLU A 163 -5.80 9.59 -10.47
N LEU A 164 -4.47 9.50 -10.57
CA LEU A 164 -3.59 10.65 -10.60
C LEU A 164 -3.16 10.89 -12.05
N ASP A 165 -3.68 11.94 -12.65
CA ASP A 165 -3.29 12.38 -13.97
C ASP A 165 -2.03 13.24 -13.88
N VAL A 166 -1.00 12.87 -14.59
CA VAL A 166 0.23 13.66 -14.75
C VAL A 166 0.32 14.12 -16.20
N THR A 167 0.21 15.43 -16.41
CA THR A 167 0.20 16.04 -17.75
C THR A 167 1.46 16.87 -17.96
N SER A 168 2.22 16.58 -19.00
CA SER A 168 3.40 17.33 -19.42
C SER A 168 3.50 17.36 -20.94
N GLY A 169 3.83 18.52 -21.53
CA GLY A 169 4.02 18.69 -22.97
C GLY A 169 2.80 18.27 -23.82
N GLY A 170 1.60 18.41 -23.30
CA GLY A 170 0.36 18.02 -23.98
C GLY A 170 0.02 16.52 -23.94
N SER A 171 0.81 15.72 -23.24
CA SER A 171 0.55 14.29 -22.98
C SER A 171 0.14 14.08 -21.54
N THR A 172 -0.83 13.19 -21.31
CA THR A 172 -1.30 12.81 -19.97
C THR A 172 -1.12 11.31 -19.77
N VAL A 173 -0.62 10.94 -18.58
CA VAL A 173 -0.60 9.57 -18.09
C VAL A 173 -1.38 9.51 -16.79
N SER A 174 -2.31 8.54 -16.69
CA SER A 174 -3.13 8.31 -15.51
C SER A 174 -2.58 7.15 -14.69
N TYR A 175 -2.33 7.39 -13.41
CA TYR A 175 -1.86 6.38 -12.45
C TYR A 175 -3.03 6.01 -11.54
N LYS A 176 -3.44 4.74 -11.56
CA LYS A 176 -4.48 4.24 -10.66
C LYS A 176 -3.90 4.04 -9.26
N VAL A 177 -4.58 4.60 -8.26
CA VAL A 177 -4.26 4.46 -6.83
C VAL A 177 -5.48 3.87 -6.14
N ALA A 178 -5.44 2.56 -5.87
CA ALA A 178 -6.47 1.87 -5.12
C ALA A 178 -6.14 1.95 -3.63
N VAL A 179 -7.07 2.49 -2.85
CA VAL A 179 -6.90 2.65 -1.39
C VAL A 179 -7.97 1.85 -0.68
N THR A 180 -7.57 0.83 0.09
CA THR A 180 -8.50 0.07 0.92
C THR A 180 -8.64 0.74 2.28
N GLY A 181 -9.86 1.20 2.58
CA GLY A 181 -10.23 1.64 3.93
C GLY A 181 -10.54 0.44 4.81
N THR A 182 -9.92 0.37 5.99
CA THR A 182 -10.14 -0.71 6.95
C THR A 182 -10.16 -0.15 8.37
N ASP A 183 -10.92 -0.77 9.24
CA ASP A 183 -10.95 -0.45 10.66
C ASP A 183 -9.89 -1.20 11.48
N SER A 184 -9.20 -2.16 10.86
CA SER A 184 -8.12 -2.88 11.53
C SER A 184 -7.08 -3.41 10.54
N VAL A 185 -5.86 -3.65 11.02
CA VAL A 185 -4.77 -4.28 10.28
C VAL A 185 -3.99 -5.23 11.20
N TYR A 186 -3.64 -6.40 10.71
CA TYR A 186 -2.81 -7.32 11.47
C TYR A 186 -1.38 -6.81 11.59
N ALA A 187 -0.80 -6.94 12.79
CA ALA A 187 0.58 -6.56 13.05
C ALA A 187 1.57 -7.35 12.16
N SER A 188 1.24 -8.59 11.83
CA SER A 188 2.02 -9.42 10.92
C SER A 188 2.03 -8.91 9.47
N ASP A 189 1.02 -8.14 9.04
CA ASP A 189 0.96 -7.57 7.69
C ASP A 189 1.77 -6.26 7.57
N LEU A 190 2.14 -5.65 8.71
CA LEU A 190 2.93 -4.42 8.75
C LEU A 190 4.44 -4.71 8.78
N ALA A 191 5.22 -3.74 8.31
CA ALA A 191 6.66 -3.73 8.58
C ALA A 191 6.90 -3.29 10.03
N TRP A 192 7.79 -3.96 10.73
CA TRP A 192 8.32 -3.48 12.01
C TRP A 192 9.56 -2.60 11.79
N GLU A 193 9.83 -1.66 12.68
CA GLU A 193 11.09 -0.91 12.68
C GLU A 193 12.25 -1.81 13.08
N SER A 194 12.01 -2.67 14.05
CA SER A 194 12.99 -3.67 14.51
C SER A 194 12.29 -4.89 15.09
N ALA A 195 12.94 -6.04 14.96
CA ALA A 195 12.50 -7.27 15.60
C ALA A 195 13.72 -8.08 16.05
N THR A 196 13.70 -8.52 17.29
CA THR A 196 14.74 -9.37 17.89
C THR A 196 14.12 -10.59 18.52
N SER A 197 14.83 -11.71 18.49
CA SER A 197 14.49 -12.96 19.17
C SER A 197 15.65 -13.38 20.08
N GLY A 198 15.35 -14.04 21.19
CA GLY A 198 16.36 -14.63 22.08
C GLY A 198 17.14 -15.77 21.44
N ASP A 199 16.56 -16.42 20.44
CA ASP A 199 17.23 -17.44 19.62
C ASP A 199 17.00 -17.16 18.12
N PRO A 200 17.69 -16.14 17.54
CA PRO A 200 17.43 -15.71 16.18
C PRO A 200 17.83 -16.71 15.10
N ASN A 201 18.67 -17.68 15.42
CA ASN A 201 19.16 -18.65 14.45
C ASN A 201 18.21 -19.84 14.27
N THR A 202 17.59 -20.32 15.34
CA THR A 202 16.70 -21.48 15.33
C THR A 202 15.23 -21.03 15.39
N ASN A 203 14.94 -20.10 16.28
CA ASN A 203 13.59 -19.60 16.59
C ASN A 203 13.47 -18.08 16.36
N PRO A 204 13.63 -17.60 15.09
CA PRO A 204 13.51 -16.18 14.78
C PRO A 204 12.07 -15.69 14.97
N VAL A 205 11.89 -14.36 15.01
CA VAL A 205 10.55 -13.75 14.91
C VAL A 205 9.92 -14.11 13.56
N ARG A 206 8.71 -14.67 13.60
CA ARG A 206 7.98 -15.10 12.40
C ARG A 206 6.61 -14.43 12.33
N LYS A 207 6.21 -14.12 11.11
CA LYS A 207 4.87 -13.64 10.77
C LYS A 207 3.98 -14.83 10.44
N ASP A 208 2.77 -14.84 11.04
CA ASP A 208 1.71 -15.82 10.80
C ASP A 208 2.12 -17.29 11.07
N LYS A 209 3.13 -17.45 11.91
CA LYS A 209 3.68 -18.73 12.36
C LYS A 209 4.25 -18.59 13.77
N SER A 210 4.28 -19.71 14.51
CA SER A 210 5.11 -19.83 15.71
C SER A 210 6.59 -19.65 15.39
N CYS A 211 7.42 -19.41 16.39
CA CYS A 211 8.88 -19.32 16.17
C CYS A 211 9.48 -20.62 15.64
N GLY A 212 8.91 -21.78 15.94
CA GLY A 212 9.26 -23.08 15.37
C GLY A 212 8.73 -23.33 13.95
N ASN A 213 8.05 -22.34 13.34
CA ASN A 213 7.49 -22.39 11.97
C ASN A 213 6.23 -23.27 11.82
N ASN A 214 5.49 -23.49 12.90
CA ASN A 214 4.21 -24.19 12.90
C ASN A 214 3.04 -23.19 12.86
N THR A 215 1.80 -23.69 12.83
CA THR A 215 0.61 -22.86 13.02
C THR A 215 0.56 -22.38 14.46
N ILE A 216 0.38 -21.09 14.68
CA ILE A 216 0.22 -20.50 16.02
C ILE A 216 -0.94 -21.23 16.73
N THR A 217 -0.65 -21.82 17.88
CA THR A 217 -1.62 -22.60 18.64
C THR A 217 -1.49 -22.30 20.13
N LEU A 218 -2.54 -21.77 20.74
CA LEU A 218 -2.56 -21.41 22.15
C LEU A 218 -3.60 -22.23 22.92
N TRP A 219 -3.42 -22.31 24.23
CA TRP A 219 -4.35 -22.94 25.16
C TRP A 219 -5.38 -21.93 25.68
N ASP A 220 -6.68 -22.18 25.53
CA ASP A 220 -7.73 -21.26 26.01
C ASP A 220 -8.22 -21.58 27.44
N GLY A 221 -7.73 -22.64 28.04
CA GLY A 221 -8.13 -23.16 29.34
C GLY A 221 -8.99 -24.44 29.24
N GLU A 222 -9.52 -24.73 28.05
CA GLU A 222 -10.35 -25.92 27.80
C GLU A 222 -9.84 -26.72 26.60
N LYS A 223 -9.34 -26.05 25.56
CA LYS A 223 -8.87 -26.65 24.32
C LYS A 223 -7.77 -25.80 23.68
N GLU A 224 -7.09 -26.40 22.72
CA GLU A 224 -6.16 -25.70 21.84
C GLU A 224 -6.92 -24.88 20.79
N GLN A 225 -6.48 -23.64 20.57
CA GLN A 225 -6.98 -22.74 19.53
C GLN A 225 -5.87 -22.39 18.55
N THR A 226 -6.14 -22.52 17.26
CA THR A 226 -5.22 -22.16 16.17
C THR A 226 -5.56 -20.78 15.62
N PHE A 227 -4.51 -20.09 15.16
CA PHE A 227 -4.60 -18.74 14.60
C PHE A 227 -3.83 -18.66 13.28
N ASP A 228 -4.48 -18.12 12.25
CA ASP A 228 -3.85 -17.92 10.94
C ASP A 228 -2.99 -16.66 10.89
N LYS A 229 -3.24 -15.73 11.82
CA LYS A 229 -2.57 -14.43 11.94
C LYS A 229 -1.94 -14.26 13.30
N GLY A 230 -0.74 -13.65 13.31
CA GLY A 230 -0.02 -13.37 14.54
C GLY A 230 1.48 -13.32 14.35
N ILE A 231 2.21 -13.33 15.45
CA ILE A 231 3.66 -13.26 15.47
C ILE A 231 4.19 -14.26 16.50
N GLY A 232 4.97 -15.21 16.03
CA GLY A 232 5.70 -16.12 16.90
C GLY A 232 7.11 -15.62 17.17
N THR A 233 7.59 -15.80 18.40
CA THR A 233 8.91 -15.36 18.83
C THR A 233 9.44 -16.23 19.96
N HIS A 234 10.74 -16.12 20.23
CA HIS A 234 11.39 -16.78 21.35
C HIS A 234 11.91 -15.75 22.35
N ALA A 235 11.66 -15.93 23.64
CA ALA A 235 12.15 -15.00 24.66
C ALA A 235 13.70 -15.05 24.76
N ALA A 236 14.37 -13.92 25.06
CA ALA A 236 13.82 -12.58 25.19
C ALA A 236 13.68 -11.94 23.82
N SER A 237 12.52 -11.36 23.56
CA SER A 237 12.27 -10.75 22.27
C SER A 237 11.68 -9.34 22.38
N ARG A 238 11.85 -8.57 21.31
CA ARG A 238 11.33 -7.21 21.21
C ARG A 238 11.00 -6.90 19.76
N ILE A 239 9.76 -6.47 19.50
CA ILE A 239 9.26 -6.09 18.18
C ILE A 239 8.71 -4.68 18.27
N VAL A 240 9.21 -3.76 17.46
CA VAL A 240 8.85 -2.33 17.49
C VAL A 240 8.14 -1.95 16.20
N TYR A 241 7.00 -1.28 16.32
CA TYR A 241 6.24 -0.71 15.22
C TYR A 241 6.16 0.81 15.35
N ASP A 242 6.32 1.53 14.24
CA ASP A 242 5.91 2.92 14.11
C ASP A 242 4.38 2.97 13.95
N VAL A 243 3.69 3.68 14.82
CA VAL A 243 2.24 3.86 14.80
C VAL A 243 1.82 5.31 14.54
N SER A 244 2.77 6.22 14.29
CA SER A 244 2.54 7.67 14.14
C SER A 244 1.47 8.00 13.09
N ASP A 245 1.51 7.32 11.94
CA ASP A 245 0.61 7.55 10.81
C ASP A 245 -0.39 6.42 10.58
N LEU A 246 -0.39 5.40 11.46
CA LEU A 246 -1.22 4.20 11.29
C LEU A 246 -2.73 4.50 11.46
N GLY A 247 -3.09 5.45 12.33
CA GLY A 247 -4.49 5.76 12.65
C GLY A 247 -5.10 4.77 13.64
N ALA A 248 -4.28 3.96 14.30
CA ALA A 248 -4.73 3.02 15.32
C ALA A 248 -5.07 3.76 16.62
N ILE A 249 -6.15 3.33 17.25
CA ILE A 249 -6.59 3.78 18.58
C ILE A 249 -6.47 2.67 19.62
N ARG A 250 -6.24 1.43 19.19
CA ARG A 250 -6.11 0.26 20.07
C ARG A 250 -5.23 -0.81 19.43
N PHE A 251 -4.51 -1.56 20.28
CA PHE A 251 -3.86 -2.80 19.92
C PHE A 251 -4.55 -3.96 20.64
N GLU A 252 -4.84 -5.04 19.91
CA GLU A 252 -5.46 -6.26 20.42
C GLU A 252 -4.64 -7.49 20.04
N ALA A 253 -4.58 -8.46 20.93
CA ALA A 253 -3.96 -9.77 20.68
C ALA A 253 -4.44 -10.81 21.70
N TYR A 254 -4.13 -12.07 21.45
CA TYR A 254 -4.02 -13.10 22.49
C TYR A 254 -2.56 -13.45 22.66
N VAL A 255 -2.13 -13.66 23.91
CA VAL A 255 -0.74 -14.02 24.23
C VAL A 255 -0.68 -15.33 25.00
N GLY A 256 0.32 -16.13 24.73
CA GLY A 256 0.53 -17.39 25.39
C GLY A 256 1.79 -18.10 24.91
N VAL A 257 2.11 -19.21 25.59
CA VAL A 257 3.16 -20.15 25.16
C VAL A 257 2.55 -21.05 24.07
N ASP A 258 3.29 -21.23 22.95
CA ASP A 258 2.82 -22.04 21.83
C ASP A 258 2.74 -23.53 22.20
N ARG A 259 1.73 -24.21 21.70
CA ARG A 259 1.45 -25.63 21.94
C ARG A 259 2.35 -26.58 21.14
N GLU A 260 3.24 -26.06 20.28
CA GLU A 260 4.22 -26.87 19.54
C GLU A 260 5.25 -27.55 20.43
N LEU A 261 5.42 -27.05 21.65
CA LEU A 261 6.37 -27.59 22.62
C LEU A 261 5.92 -28.96 23.14
N THR A 262 6.87 -29.87 23.21
CA THR A 262 6.63 -31.25 23.72
C THR A 262 7.73 -31.69 24.71
N GLY A 263 7.43 -32.69 25.50
CA GLY A 263 8.41 -33.28 26.42
C GLY A 263 8.94 -32.29 27.46
N VAL A 264 10.24 -32.31 27.69
CA VAL A 264 10.90 -31.46 28.70
C VAL A 264 10.86 -29.96 28.34
N ASP A 265 10.87 -29.61 27.06
CA ASP A 265 10.88 -28.21 26.61
C ASP A 265 9.60 -27.49 27.08
N ARG A 266 8.48 -28.20 27.05
CA ARG A 266 7.19 -27.72 27.54
C ARG A 266 7.22 -27.28 29.00
N ASP A 267 7.91 -28.05 29.84
CA ASP A 267 7.92 -27.89 31.28
C ASP A 267 8.84 -26.73 31.73
N HIS A 268 9.72 -26.27 30.85
CA HIS A 268 10.64 -25.15 31.09
C HIS A 268 10.09 -23.79 30.64
N ALA A 269 9.11 -23.79 29.76
CA ALA A 269 8.55 -22.55 29.23
C ALA A 269 7.99 -21.64 30.34
N ASN A 270 8.49 -20.42 30.45
CA ASN A 270 8.05 -19.43 31.40
C ASN A 270 8.34 -18.00 30.90
N VAL A 271 7.34 -17.35 30.34
CA VAL A 271 7.50 -16.07 29.65
C VAL A 271 6.65 -14.95 30.25
N ASP A 272 7.16 -13.74 30.11
CA ASP A 272 6.46 -12.50 30.51
C ASP A 272 6.17 -11.66 29.26
N PHE A 273 4.89 -11.33 29.04
CA PHE A 273 4.48 -10.46 27.93
C PHE A 273 4.31 -9.03 28.39
N GLN A 274 4.83 -8.09 27.63
CA GLN A 274 4.64 -6.66 27.86
C GLN A 274 4.29 -5.94 26.56
N VAL A 275 3.36 -5.00 26.62
CA VAL A 275 3.14 -3.98 25.60
C VAL A 275 3.61 -2.64 26.15
N MET A 276 4.45 -1.95 25.36
CA MET A 276 4.92 -0.61 25.70
C MET A 276 4.46 0.37 24.62
N ILE A 277 4.04 1.56 25.02
CA ILE A 277 3.78 2.69 24.13
C ILE A 277 4.77 3.80 24.47
N ASP A 278 5.54 4.23 23.47
CA ASP A 278 6.62 5.23 23.61
C ASP A 278 7.59 4.91 24.76
N GLY A 279 7.81 3.63 25.01
CA GLY A 279 8.71 3.10 26.02
C GLY A 279 8.07 2.89 27.41
N GLU A 280 6.82 3.30 27.64
CA GLU A 280 6.10 3.04 28.89
C GLU A 280 5.30 1.74 28.81
N VAL A 281 5.39 0.90 29.85
CA VAL A 281 4.64 -0.36 29.93
C VAL A 281 3.17 -0.04 30.20
N VAL A 282 2.28 -0.44 29.28
CA VAL A 282 0.83 -0.25 29.36
C VAL A 282 0.06 -1.56 29.58
N PHE A 283 0.71 -2.68 29.35
CA PHE A 283 0.18 -4.03 29.61
C PHE A 283 1.33 -4.94 30.03
N GLU A 284 1.06 -5.79 31.01
CA GLU A 284 1.97 -6.84 31.45
C GLU A 284 1.19 -8.09 31.85
N LYS A 285 1.71 -9.25 31.46
CA LYS A 285 1.24 -10.56 31.88
C LYS A 285 2.43 -11.46 32.11
N THR A 286 2.70 -11.80 33.37
CA THR A 286 3.91 -12.51 33.78
C THR A 286 3.67 -14.00 34.05
N ALA A 287 4.77 -14.76 34.08
CA ALA A 287 4.83 -16.16 34.45
C ALA A 287 3.87 -17.05 33.67
N MET A 288 3.75 -16.81 32.38
CA MET A 288 2.97 -17.68 31.49
C MET A 288 3.76 -18.93 31.14
N GLN A 289 3.19 -20.05 31.47
CA GLN A 289 3.72 -21.38 31.19
C GLN A 289 2.90 -22.07 30.10
N HIS A 290 3.37 -23.20 29.60
CA HIS A 290 2.70 -23.96 28.54
C HIS A 290 1.23 -24.27 28.84
N ASP A 291 0.86 -24.58 30.07
CA ASP A 291 -0.50 -24.89 30.48
C ASP A 291 -1.29 -23.67 31.02
N THR A 292 -0.69 -22.48 30.96
CA THR A 292 -1.38 -21.23 31.31
C THR A 292 -2.35 -20.86 30.17
N PRO A 293 -3.64 -20.64 30.46
CA PRO A 293 -4.55 -20.17 29.45
C PRO A 293 -4.08 -18.87 28.82
N MET A 294 -4.24 -18.73 27.50
CA MET A 294 -3.92 -17.51 26.77
C MET A 294 -4.61 -16.31 27.40
N ALA A 295 -3.93 -15.16 27.41
CA ALA A 295 -4.45 -13.93 27.93
C ALA A 295 -4.82 -12.98 26.79
N LYS A 296 -5.97 -12.30 26.91
CA LYS A 296 -6.35 -11.24 25.98
C LYS A 296 -5.59 -9.96 26.31
N VAL A 297 -4.96 -9.38 25.30
CA VAL A 297 -4.40 -8.03 25.30
C VAL A 297 -5.41 -7.09 24.64
N SER A 298 -5.68 -5.95 25.27
CA SER A 298 -6.44 -4.85 24.68
C SER A 298 -5.95 -3.57 25.32
N VAL A 299 -5.16 -2.78 24.60
CA VAL A 299 -4.55 -1.54 25.08
C VAL A 299 -4.90 -0.39 24.17
N ASP A 300 -5.36 0.72 24.72
CA ASP A 300 -5.63 1.93 23.97
C ASP A 300 -4.32 2.60 23.57
N ILE A 301 -4.26 3.10 22.34
CA ILE A 301 -3.13 3.85 21.79
C ILE A 301 -3.49 5.33 21.83
N PRO A 302 -2.81 6.16 22.65
CA PRO A 302 -3.08 7.58 22.75
C PRO A 302 -2.83 8.30 21.42
N GLU A 303 -3.57 9.37 21.16
CA GLU A 303 -3.29 10.27 20.06
C GLU A 303 -1.86 10.84 20.18
N GLY A 304 -1.11 10.79 19.08
CA GLY A 304 0.28 11.25 19.01
C GLY A 304 1.32 10.24 19.48
N ALA A 305 0.92 9.01 19.86
CA ALA A 305 1.85 7.91 20.10
C ALA A 305 2.68 7.64 18.84
N LYS A 306 3.97 7.36 19.04
CA LYS A 306 4.92 7.12 17.93
C LYS A 306 5.23 5.66 17.77
N THR A 307 5.47 4.96 18.88
CA THR A 307 5.91 3.56 18.81
C THR A 307 5.06 2.67 19.70
N ILE A 308 4.83 1.45 19.27
CA ILE A 308 4.39 0.35 20.10
C ILE A 308 5.44 -0.74 20.09
N THR A 309 5.75 -1.28 21.26
CA THR A 309 6.68 -2.39 21.43
C THR A 309 5.95 -3.58 21.99
N LEU A 310 6.09 -4.73 21.32
CA LEU A 310 5.69 -6.03 21.81
C LEU A 310 6.94 -6.72 22.36
N ALA A 311 7.01 -6.96 23.65
CA ALA A 311 8.17 -7.56 24.30
C ALA A 311 7.79 -8.86 25.02
N VAL A 312 8.68 -9.85 24.91
CA VAL A 312 8.57 -11.09 25.68
C VAL A 312 9.86 -11.25 26.48
N GLY A 313 9.71 -11.27 27.80
CA GLY A 313 10.78 -11.57 28.74
C GLY A 313 10.86 -13.07 29.00
N ALA A 314 12.07 -13.55 29.25
CA ALA A 314 12.30 -14.88 29.78
C ALA A 314 12.13 -14.85 31.32
N GLY A 315 11.64 -15.94 31.90
CA GLY A 315 11.63 -16.11 33.34
C GLY A 315 13.03 -16.30 33.92
N SER A 316 13.30 -17.47 34.53
CA SER A 316 14.63 -17.80 35.08
C SER A 316 15.63 -18.28 34.03
N GLU A 317 15.15 -18.71 32.87
CA GLU A 317 15.91 -19.26 31.75
C GLU A 317 15.15 -19.04 30.44
N THR A 318 15.77 -19.35 29.31
CA THR A 318 15.17 -19.18 27.97
C THR A 318 14.77 -20.49 27.30
N TRP A 319 14.85 -21.61 28.00
CA TRP A 319 14.57 -22.92 27.42
C TRP A 319 13.06 -23.13 27.23
N GLY A 320 12.65 -23.44 25.99
CA GLY A 320 11.26 -23.68 25.64
C GLY A 320 10.38 -22.42 25.62
N ASP A 321 10.95 -21.22 25.61
CA ASP A 321 10.21 -19.96 25.67
C ASP A 321 9.62 -19.55 24.31
N HIS A 322 8.87 -20.45 23.68
CA HIS A 322 8.11 -20.20 22.45
C HIS A 322 6.85 -19.41 22.78
N ALA A 323 6.79 -18.18 22.35
CA ALA A 323 5.77 -17.22 22.71
C ALA A 323 5.09 -16.64 21.48
N ASP A 324 3.77 -16.51 21.54
CA ASP A 324 2.99 -15.97 20.44
C ASP A 324 2.16 -14.74 20.85
N TRP A 325 2.08 -13.83 19.89
CA TRP A 325 1.10 -12.76 19.79
C TRP A 325 0.08 -13.17 18.74
N ALA A 326 -0.92 -13.96 19.13
CA ALA A 326 -1.93 -14.51 18.24
C ALA A 326 -3.02 -13.47 17.93
N ASP A 327 -3.55 -13.45 16.71
CA ASP A 327 -4.56 -12.49 16.22
C ASP A 327 -4.16 -11.03 16.50
N ALA A 328 -2.86 -10.75 16.54
CA ALA A 328 -2.30 -9.44 16.89
C ALA A 328 -2.67 -8.41 15.83
N ARG A 329 -3.42 -7.37 16.22
CA ARG A 329 -3.91 -6.36 15.29
C ARG A 329 -3.97 -4.97 15.90
N PHE A 330 -3.79 -3.99 15.05
CA PHE A 330 -4.09 -2.61 15.32
C PHE A 330 -5.52 -2.32 14.90
N VAL A 331 -6.28 -1.63 15.75
CA VAL A 331 -7.68 -1.27 15.50
C VAL A 331 -7.78 0.24 15.45
N GLY A 332 -8.39 0.76 14.39
CA GLY A 332 -8.69 2.17 14.18
C GLY A 332 -10.11 2.55 14.59
N VAL A 333 -10.51 3.75 14.21
CA VAL A 333 -11.91 4.17 14.32
C VAL A 333 -12.70 3.49 13.21
N GLU A 334 -13.95 3.11 13.49
CA GLU A 334 -14.86 2.57 12.48
C GLU A 334 -14.91 3.48 11.25
N MET A 335 -14.62 2.89 10.09
CA MET A 335 -14.61 3.62 8.84
C MET A 335 -16.03 3.90 8.37
N PRO A 336 -16.30 5.10 7.83
CA PRO A 336 -17.62 5.39 7.28
C PRO A 336 -17.91 4.50 6.07
N GLU A 337 -19.14 4.01 6.00
CA GLU A 337 -19.64 3.34 4.80
C GLU A 337 -19.69 4.29 3.61
N ALA A 338 -19.44 3.74 2.44
CA ALA A 338 -19.53 4.48 1.19
C ALA A 338 -20.97 4.94 0.92
N PRO A 339 -21.19 6.24 0.58
CA PRO A 339 -22.51 6.71 0.23
C PRO A 339 -23.10 5.93 -0.95
N GLN A 340 -24.29 5.37 -0.74
CA GLN A 340 -25.01 4.60 -1.76
C GLN A 340 -25.95 5.51 -2.54
N VAL A 341 -26.23 5.15 -3.79
CA VAL A 341 -27.20 5.86 -4.62
C VAL A 341 -28.60 5.75 -4.01
N THR A 342 -29.22 6.92 -3.77
CA THR A 342 -30.60 7.00 -3.24
C THR A 342 -31.58 7.56 -4.26
N GLY A 343 -31.09 8.14 -5.38
CA GLY A 343 -31.94 8.68 -6.40
C GLY A 343 -31.22 8.97 -7.71
N LEU A 344 -31.99 8.92 -8.81
CA LEU A 344 -31.54 9.29 -10.14
C LEU A 344 -32.52 10.33 -10.72
N ALA A 345 -32.00 11.35 -11.37
CA ALA A 345 -32.78 12.31 -12.13
C ALA A 345 -32.24 12.41 -13.57
N VAL A 346 -33.13 12.22 -14.55
CA VAL A 346 -32.77 12.36 -15.97
C VAL A 346 -32.85 13.82 -16.35
N THR A 347 -31.81 14.33 -17.04
CA THR A 347 -31.74 15.67 -17.58
C THR A 347 -31.47 15.59 -19.08
N GLY A 348 -31.80 16.67 -19.80
CA GLY A 348 -31.53 16.76 -21.24
C GLY A 348 -32.28 17.94 -21.87
N GLU A 349 -31.79 18.39 -23.02
CA GLU A 349 -32.45 19.45 -23.74
C GLU A 349 -33.87 19.02 -24.19
N GLY A 350 -34.86 19.78 -23.86
CA GLY A 350 -36.26 19.51 -24.20
C GLY A 350 -36.98 18.51 -23.27
N VAL A 351 -36.30 17.94 -22.30
CA VAL A 351 -36.95 17.06 -21.30
C VAL A 351 -37.79 17.90 -20.35
N LYS A 352 -39.11 17.60 -20.27
CA LYS A 352 -40.06 18.21 -19.35
C LYS A 352 -40.93 17.14 -18.73
N ASP A 353 -41.02 17.14 -17.40
CA ASP A 353 -41.82 16.17 -16.63
C ASP A 353 -41.61 14.71 -17.05
N GLY A 354 -40.32 14.34 -17.29
CA GLY A 354 -39.95 13.00 -17.74
C GLY A 354 -40.34 12.65 -19.18
N LYS A 355 -40.67 13.64 -19.99
CA LYS A 355 -41.05 13.45 -21.40
C LYS A 355 -40.14 14.27 -22.31
N LEU A 356 -39.88 13.72 -23.50
CA LEU A 356 -39.10 14.33 -24.55
C LEU A 356 -39.81 14.15 -25.89
N ASP A 357 -40.20 15.24 -26.53
CA ASP A 357 -40.74 15.22 -27.90
C ASP A 357 -39.62 15.36 -28.91
N MET A 358 -39.60 14.47 -29.90
CA MET A 358 -38.52 14.38 -30.88
C MET A 358 -39.10 14.30 -32.32
N THR A 359 -38.37 14.85 -33.27
CA THR A 359 -38.63 14.62 -34.70
C THR A 359 -37.85 13.41 -35.19
N VAL A 360 -38.45 12.62 -36.09
CA VAL A 360 -37.76 11.46 -36.69
C VAL A 360 -36.42 11.88 -37.29
N GLY A 361 -35.38 11.15 -36.92
CA GLY A 361 -33.97 11.42 -37.27
C GLY A 361 -33.22 12.31 -36.28
N GLN A 362 -33.90 12.98 -35.36
CA GLN A 362 -33.27 13.79 -34.31
C GLN A 362 -32.55 12.91 -33.29
N SER A 363 -31.42 13.42 -32.75
CA SER A 363 -30.67 12.82 -31.62
C SER A 363 -30.58 13.85 -30.51
N VAL A 364 -30.76 13.39 -29.26
CA VAL A 364 -30.65 14.21 -28.03
C VAL A 364 -29.85 13.41 -27.00
N GLY A 365 -28.84 14.06 -26.40
CA GLY A 365 -28.09 13.49 -25.28
C GLY A 365 -28.87 13.68 -23.98
N LEU A 366 -29.15 12.60 -23.29
CA LEU A 366 -29.65 12.59 -21.91
C LEU A 366 -28.51 12.49 -20.92
N GLY A 367 -28.57 13.28 -19.86
CA GLY A 367 -27.68 13.18 -18.70
C GLY A 367 -28.42 12.57 -17.51
N VAL A 368 -27.64 12.11 -16.53
CA VAL A 368 -28.17 11.61 -15.25
C VAL A 368 -27.50 12.35 -14.12
N THR A 369 -28.30 12.86 -13.19
CA THR A 369 -27.83 13.31 -11.88
C THR A 369 -28.08 12.22 -10.87
N VAL A 370 -27.03 11.82 -10.18
CA VAL A 370 -27.05 10.81 -9.12
C VAL A 370 -27.11 11.51 -7.77
N THR A 371 -27.90 11.01 -6.85
CA THR A 371 -28.02 11.50 -5.47
C THR A 371 -27.63 10.40 -4.50
N PRO A 372 -26.77 10.67 -3.50
CA PRO A 372 -25.98 11.89 -3.33
C PRO A 372 -24.86 12.00 -4.38
N GLU A 373 -24.32 13.20 -4.57
CA GLU A 373 -23.26 13.47 -5.58
C GLU A 373 -21.92 12.73 -5.28
N ASP A 374 -21.69 12.38 -4.02
CA ASP A 374 -20.51 11.66 -3.56
C ASP A 374 -20.71 10.15 -3.49
N ALA A 375 -21.84 9.62 -3.99
CA ALA A 375 -22.03 8.17 -4.12
C ALA A 375 -20.85 7.54 -4.88
N VAL A 376 -20.34 6.42 -4.35
CA VAL A 376 -19.09 5.80 -4.86
C VAL A 376 -19.28 5.01 -6.14
N ASP A 377 -20.48 4.54 -6.43
CA ASP A 377 -20.81 3.98 -7.75
C ASP A 377 -21.90 4.83 -8.40
N GLN A 378 -21.51 5.57 -9.42
CA GLN A 378 -22.41 6.42 -10.23
C GLN A 378 -22.54 5.87 -11.65
N SER A 379 -22.23 4.60 -11.84
CA SER A 379 -22.49 3.90 -13.10
C SER A 379 -23.98 3.82 -13.37
N VAL A 380 -24.37 4.06 -14.62
CA VAL A 380 -25.77 3.95 -15.04
C VAL A 380 -25.88 3.11 -16.30
N THR A 381 -26.99 2.41 -16.42
CA THR A 381 -27.34 1.62 -17.60
C THR A 381 -28.60 2.17 -18.23
N TRP A 382 -28.57 2.36 -19.55
CA TRP A 382 -29.71 2.83 -20.33
C TRP A 382 -30.40 1.66 -21.03
N THR A 383 -31.70 1.64 -20.97
CA THR A 383 -32.54 0.66 -21.69
C THR A 383 -33.71 1.34 -22.38
N VAL A 384 -34.23 0.74 -23.45
CA VAL A 384 -35.39 1.25 -24.17
C VAL A 384 -36.45 0.15 -24.33
N ALA A 385 -37.68 0.51 -24.04
CA ALA A 385 -38.87 -0.30 -24.34
C ALA A 385 -39.68 0.38 -25.46
N GLY A 386 -39.88 -0.34 -26.56
CA GLY A 386 -40.46 0.13 -27.81
C GLY A 386 -39.41 0.29 -28.91
N ASP A 387 -39.84 0.63 -30.13
CA ASP A 387 -38.99 0.64 -31.32
C ASP A 387 -39.01 2.05 -32.02
N ALA A 388 -39.61 3.05 -31.37
CA ALA A 388 -39.66 4.41 -31.90
C ALA A 388 -38.32 5.15 -31.74
N VAL A 389 -37.50 4.76 -30.73
CA VAL A 389 -36.17 5.33 -30.49
C VAL A 389 -35.14 4.22 -30.23
N SER A 390 -33.86 4.58 -30.38
CA SER A 390 -32.73 3.83 -29.80
C SER A 390 -32.03 4.68 -28.75
N VAL A 391 -31.37 4.04 -27.77
CA VAL A 391 -30.52 4.70 -26.77
C VAL A 391 -29.14 4.10 -26.80
N GLY A 392 -28.11 4.95 -26.80
CA GLY A 392 -26.70 4.56 -26.67
C GLY A 392 -26.31 4.42 -25.20
N GLU A 393 -25.17 3.77 -24.94
CA GLU A 393 -24.57 3.64 -23.60
C GLU A 393 -24.23 5.02 -22.98
N ASP A 394 -23.98 6.01 -23.82
CA ASP A 394 -23.71 7.40 -23.46
C ASP A 394 -24.99 8.22 -23.15
N GLY A 395 -26.18 7.61 -23.19
CA GLY A 395 -27.47 8.28 -23.01
C GLY A 395 -27.96 9.04 -24.24
N THR A 396 -27.31 8.90 -25.41
CA THR A 396 -27.80 9.50 -26.66
C THR A 396 -29.03 8.77 -27.17
N VAL A 397 -30.17 9.45 -27.18
CA VAL A 397 -31.43 8.93 -27.73
C VAL A 397 -31.59 9.42 -29.17
N LYS A 398 -31.91 8.49 -30.09
CA LYS A 398 -32.18 8.79 -31.50
C LYS A 398 -33.61 8.37 -31.87
N ALA A 399 -34.38 9.28 -32.46
CA ALA A 399 -35.71 8.99 -32.98
C ALA A 399 -35.65 8.27 -34.33
N LEU A 400 -36.18 7.04 -34.39
CA LEU A 400 -36.11 6.15 -35.56
C LEU A 400 -37.36 6.22 -36.43
N LYS A 401 -38.53 6.32 -35.80
CA LYS A 401 -39.83 6.40 -36.47
C LYS A 401 -40.89 7.08 -35.60
N ALA A 402 -42.02 7.47 -36.17
CA ALA A 402 -43.13 8.00 -35.42
C ALA A 402 -43.68 6.92 -34.45
N GLY A 403 -43.93 7.31 -33.20
CA GLY A 403 -44.38 6.42 -32.14
C GLY A 403 -43.97 6.94 -30.77
N THR A 404 -44.15 6.10 -29.75
CA THR A 404 -43.74 6.34 -28.36
C THR A 404 -42.82 5.19 -27.90
N ALA A 405 -41.85 5.54 -27.09
CA ALA A 405 -41.00 4.56 -26.42
C ALA A 405 -40.70 5.04 -25.00
N THR A 406 -40.34 4.14 -24.14
CA THR A 406 -39.84 4.45 -22.77
C THR A 406 -38.36 4.18 -22.69
N VAL A 407 -37.59 5.21 -22.36
CA VAL A 407 -36.16 5.12 -22.03
C VAL A 407 -36.03 5.06 -20.52
N THR A 408 -35.35 4.06 -20.01
CA THR A 408 -35.14 3.84 -18.57
C THR A 408 -33.65 3.90 -18.27
N VAL A 409 -33.30 4.57 -17.16
CA VAL A 409 -31.96 4.57 -16.57
C VAL A 409 -32.01 3.88 -15.21
N ALA A 410 -31.05 3.02 -14.95
CA ALA A 410 -30.89 2.32 -13.68
C ALA A 410 -29.43 2.34 -13.23
#